data_38f66625c67d0d88f2436dbb5ce5c3a2
#
_entry.id   38f66625c67d0d88f2436dbb5ce5c3a2
#
_cell.length_a   1.000
_cell.length_b   1.000
_cell.length_c   1.000
_cell.angle_alpha   90.00
_cell.angle_beta   90.00
_cell.angle_gamma   90.00
#
_symmetry.space_group_name_H-M   'P 1'
#
loop_
_entity.id
_entity.type
_entity.pdbx_description
1 polymer ?
#
loop_
_entity_poly.entity_id
_entity_poly.type
_entity_poly.pdbx_seq_one_letter_code
_entity_poly.pdbx_strand_id
1 'polypeptide(L)'
;APQAIVSYKGSKIDGKTSLADLKGAKLGAAVGTTSLDAIESQIGSKPQVFNDNAAGVSALKNKQIDGLVVDLPTAFYLSGVEVPNGIIVGQLPSTGSGDQFGLLLTKGSKLTSCVSGAVDAIIADGTLAAITDKWLATDAGAPALKP
;
A
#
# COMPACT_ATOMS: atom_id res chain seq x y z
N ALA A 1 -7.25 3.53 2.24
CA ALA A 1 -6.40 2.33 2.38
C ALA A 1 -5.06 2.74 2.96
N PRO A 2 -4.52 2.02 3.94
CA PRO A 2 -3.18 2.29 4.44
C PRO A 2 -2.13 2.01 3.35
N GLN A 3 -1.06 2.78 3.36
CA GLN A 3 0.12 2.53 2.55
C GLN A 3 1.01 1.50 3.24
N ALA A 4 1.64 0.61 2.49
CA ALA A 4 2.50 -0.43 3.03
C ALA A 4 3.80 -0.56 2.22
N ILE A 5 4.84 -1.07 2.85
CA ILE A 5 6.15 -1.24 2.25
C ILE A 5 6.39 -2.70 1.93
N VAL A 6 6.49 -3.01 0.64
CA VAL A 6 6.91 -4.33 0.14
C VAL A 6 8.41 -4.38 0.02
N SER A 7 9.00 -5.47 0.47
CA SER A 7 10.41 -5.76 0.36
C SER A 7 10.64 -7.26 0.11
N TYR A 8 11.86 -7.71 0.24
CA TYR A 8 12.25 -9.12 0.15
C TYR A 8 13.01 -9.54 1.41
N LYS A 9 12.91 -10.81 1.76
CA LYS A 9 13.60 -11.39 2.92
C LYS A 9 15.11 -11.20 2.81
N GLY A 10 15.73 -10.69 3.87
CA GLY A 10 17.15 -10.36 3.92
C GLY A 10 17.52 -9.02 3.27
N SER A 11 16.54 -8.17 2.96
CA SER A 11 16.79 -6.79 2.53
C SER A 11 17.30 -5.93 3.70
N LYS A 12 17.81 -4.74 3.38
CA LYS A 12 18.28 -3.76 4.39
C LYS A 12 17.20 -3.37 5.41
N ILE A 13 15.92 -3.47 5.01
CA ILE A 13 14.78 -3.07 5.82
C ILE A 13 13.96 -4.25 6.37
N ASP A 14 14.41 -5.48 6.14
CA ASP A 14 13.80 -6.68 6.72
C ASP A 14 13.86 -6.63 8.25
N GLY A 15 12.71 -6.86 8.91
CA GLY A 15 12.58 -6.82 10.35
C GLY A 15 12.59 -5.42 10.99
N LYS A 16 12.61 -4.34 10.20
CA LYS A 16 12.46 -2.98 10.71
C LYS A 16 11.03 -2.71 11.15
N THR A 17 10.86 -1.98 12.25
CA THR A 17 9.55 -1.79 12.89
C THR A 17 9.15 -0.33 13.10
N SER A 18 10.04 0.62 12.75
CA SER A 18 9.77 2.06 12.88
C SER A 18 10.12 2.83 11.61
N LEU A 19 9.50 3.99 11.44
CA LEU A 19 9.83 4.92 10.34
C LEU A 19 11.28 5.42 10.43
N ALA A 20 11.77 5.61 11.66
CA ALA A 20 13.14 6.04 11.89
C ALA A 20 14.16 5.04 11.36
N ASP A 21 13.88 3.74 11.43
CA ASP A 21 14.74 2.68 10.91
C ASP A 21 14.82 2.64 9.38
N LEU A 22 13.87 3.30 8.71
CA LEU A 22 13.78 3.35 7.25
C LEU A 22 14.54 4.53 6.65
N LYS A 23 14.99 5.45 7.49
CA LYS A 23 15.82 6.58 7.02
C LYS A 23 17.09 6.06 6.36
N GLY A 24 17.36 6.52 5.16
CA GLY A 24 18.49 6.07 4.35
C GLY A 24 18.29 4.74 3.61
N ALA A 25 17.10 4.14 3.69
CA ALA A 25 16.68 3.08 2.77
C ALA A 25 16.31 3.68 1.41
N LYS A 26 16.61 2.94 0.35
CA LYS A 26 16.18 3.29 -1.00
C LYS A 26 14.74 2.83 -1.18
N LEU A 27 13.80 3.74 -0.98
CA LEU A 27 12.39 3.48 -1.17
C LEU A 27 11.90 4.05 -2.50
N GLY A 28 10.95 3.40 -3.12
CA GLY A 28 10.35 3.85 -4.36
C GLY A 28 8.83 3.71 -4.37
N ALA A 29 8.20 4.45 -5.28
CA ALA A 29 6.77 4.37 -5.56
C ALA A 29 6.48 4.83 -6.99
N ALA A 30 5.28 4.53 -7.49
CA ALA A 30 4.83 5.00 -8.80
C ALA A 30 4.53 6.50 -8.76
N VAL A 31 4.77 7.18 -9.87
CA VAL A 31 4.50 8.61 -10.04
C VAL A 31 3.01 8.93 -9.83
N GLY A 32 2.72 10.05 -9.17
CA GLY A 32 1.35 10.54 -8.96
C GLY A 32 0.52 9.70 -7.99
N THR A 33 1.16 8.90 -7.13
CA THR A 33 0.48 8.10 -6.11
C THR A 33 0.64 8.73 -4.72
N THR A 34 -0.33 8.49 -3.85
CA THR A 34 -0.25 8.82 -2.42
C THR A 34 0.88 8.06 -1.71
N SER A 35 1.31 6.92 -2.26
CA SER A 35 2.49 6.19 -1.81
C SER A 35 3.77 7.00 -1.96
N LEU A 36 3.91 7.76 -3.05
CA LEU A 36 5.05 8.65 -3.28
C LEU A 36 5.09 9.75 -2.23
N ASP A 37 3.95 10.43 -2.03
CA ASP A 37 3.80 11.49 -1.03
C ASP A 37 4.06 10.99 0.40
N ALA A 38 3.65 9.75 0.69
CA ALA A 38 3.88 9.14 2.00
C ALA A 38 5.36 8.90 2.31
N ILE A 39 6.19 8.52 1.33
CA ILE A 39 7.64 8.39 1.54
C ILE A 39 8.24 9.74 1.93
N GLU A 40 7.89 10.80 1.23
CA GLU A 40 8.43 12.14 1.49
C GLU A 40 7.95 12.71 2.82
N SER A 41 6.64 12.63 3.09
CA SER A 41 6.03 13.29 4.24
C SER A 41 6.22 12.53 5.56
N GLN A 42 6.21 11.20 5.54
CA GLN A 42 6.25 10.39 6.76
C GLN A 42 7.63 9.84 7.08
N ILE A 43 8.40 9.44 6.06
CA ILE A 43 9.74 8.87 6.27
C ILE A 43 10.81 9.96 6.12
N GLY A 44 10.51 11.02 5.37
CA GLY A 44 11.47 12.12 5.12
C GLY A 44 12.63 11.70 4.22
N SER A 45 12.41 10.69 3.37
CA SER A 45 13.40 10.20 2.40
C SER A 45 13.03 10.64 0.99
N LYS A 46 14.03 10.86 0.14
CA LYS A 46 13.78 11.13 -1.28
C LYS A 46 13.43 9.81 -1.99
N PRO A 47 12.22 9.66 -2.53
CA PRO A 47 11.82 8.43 -3.20
C PRO A 47 12.47 8.26 -4.58
N GLN A 48 12.64 7.02 -4.99
CA GLN A 48 12.85 6.68 -6.39
C GLN A 48 11.49 6.60 -7.08
N VAL A 49 11.29 7.42 -8.10
CA VAL A 49 10.01 7.52 -8.82
C VAL A 49 10.02 6.55 -10.00
N PHE A 50 8.96 5.76 -10.12
CA PHE A 50 8.74 4.83 -11.23
C PHE A 50 7.51 5.25 -12.04
N ASN A 51 7.46 4.87 -13.31
CA ASN A 51 6.29 5.15 -14.14
C ASN A 51 5.04 4.38 -13.67
N ASP A 52 5.26 3.17 -13.14
CA ASP A 52 4.22 2.28 -12.63
C ASP A 52 4.77 1.29 -11.59
N ASN A 53 3.88 0.50 -11.00
CA ASN A 53 4.26 -0.50 -10.02
C ASN A 53 5.10 -1.64 -10.62
N ALA A 54 4.92 -1.99 -11.90
CA ALA A 54 5.68 -3.06 -12.54
C ALA A 54 7.16 -2.70 -12.67
N ALA A 55 7.46 -1.44 -13.01
CA ALA A 55 8.83 -0.92 -13.01
C ALA A 55 9.44 -0.92 -11.60
N GLY A 56 8.65 -0.54 -10.57
CA GLY A 56 9.05 -0.62 -9.18
C GLY A 56 9.35 -2.05 -8.71
N VAL A 57 8.49 -3.02 -9.07
CA VAL A 57 8.71 -4.45 -8.78
C VAL A 57 9.98 -4.97 -9.45
N SER A 58 10.22 -4.57 -10.69
CA SER A 58 11.45 -4.95 -11.41
C SER A 58 12.69 -4.41 -10.70
N ALA A 59 12.66 -3.16 -10.24
CA ALA A 59 13.76 -2.55 -9.47
C ALA A 59 13.97 -3.25 -8.12
N LEU A 60 12.88 -3.65 -7.45
CA LEU A 60 12.94 -4.39 -6.18
C LEU A 60 13.55 -5.78 -6.37
N LYS A 61 13.11 -6.52 -7.39
CA LYS A 61 13.68 -7.84 -7.77
C LYS A 61 15.17 -7.76 -8.09
N ASN A 62 15.60 -6.68 -8.74
CA ASN A 62 16.99 -6.43 -9.07
C ASN A 62 17.79 -5.80 -7.92
N LYS A 63 17.20 -5.65 -6.73
CA LYS A 63 17.82 -5.07 -5.53
C LYS A 63 18.36 -3.65 -5.74
N GLN A 64 17.74 -2.90 -6.66
CA GLN A 64 18.06 -1.50 -6.94
C GLN A 64 17.43 -0.57 -5.89
N ILE A 65 16.30 -1.01 -5.31
CA ILE A 65 15.63 -0.40 -4.17
C ILE A 65 15.52 -1.40 -3.02
N ASP A 66 15.41 -0.88 -1.79
CA ASP A 66 15.22 -1.69 -0.58
C ASP A 66 13.74 -1.98 -0.32
N GLY A 67 12.83 -1.11 -0.78
CA GLY A 67 11.39 -1.28 -0.63
C GLY A 67 10.58 -0.49 -1.65
N LEU A 68 9.40 -1.03 -1.97
CA LEU A 68 8.39 -0.40 -2.83
C LEU A 68 7.16 -0.08 -1.97
N VAL A 69 6.74 1.18 -1.97
CA VAL A 69 5.56 1.64 -1.23
C VAL A 69 4.36 1.62 -2.16
N VAL A 70 3.30 0.94 -1.72
CA VAL A 70 2.03 0.79 -2.43
C VAL A 70 0.88 0.72 -1.42
N ASP A 71 -0.35 0.77 -1.88
CA ASP A 71 -1.51 0.48 -1.03
C ASP A 71 -1.46 -0.97 -0.50
N LEU A 72 -2.04 -1.19 0.67
CA LEU A 72 -1.96 -2.47 1.38
C LEU A 72 -2.46 -3.69 0.56
N PRO A 73 -3.60 -3.65 -0.14
CA PRO A 73 -4.02 -4.77 -0.98
C PRO A 73 -3.03 -5.10 -2.10
N THR A 74 -2.48 -4.09 -2.75
CA THR A 74 -1.41 -4.27 -3.74
C THR A 74 -0.17 -4.86 -3.09
N ALA A 75 0.18 -4.45 -1.86
CA ALA A 75 1.31 -5.00 -1.14
C ALA A 75 1.18 -6.51 -0.91
N PHE A 76 -0.01 -7.01 -0.56
CA PHE A 76 -0.25 -8.45 -0.40
C PHE A 76 -0.02 -9.22 -1.71
N TYR A 77 -0.58 -8.71 -2.80
CA TYR A 77 -0.37 -9.34 -4.10
C TYR A 77 1.11 -9.36 -4.49
N LEU A 78 1.79 -8.22 -4.38
CA LEU A 78 3.19 -8.12 -4.76
C LEU A 78 4.09 -9.01 -3.89
N SER A 79 3.89 -9.03 -2.58
CA SER A 79 4.71 -9.84 -1.66
C SER A 79 4.44 -11.34 -1.79
N GLY A 80 3.19 -11.73 -2.08
CA GLY A 80 2.79 -13.13 -2.17
C GLY A 80 3.00 -13.75 -3.55
N VAL A 81 2.96 -12.97 -4.61
CA VAL A 81 2.93 -13.48 -6.00
C VAL A 81 4.08 -12.98 -6.84
N GLU A 82 4.38 -11.68 -6.79
CA GLU A 82 5.30 -11.06 -7.74
C GLU A 82 6.77 -11.05 -7.28
N VAL A 83 7.02 -10.81 -6.00
CA VAL A 83 8.38 -10.64 -5.46
C VAL A 83 8.85 -11.96 -4.85
N PRO A 84 9.91 -12.59 -5.36
CA PRO A 84 10.48 -13.80 -4.75
C PRO A 84 10.91 -13.55 -3.30
N ASN A 85 10.43 -14.38 -2.37
CA ASN A 85 10.61 -14.17 -0.93
C ASN A 85 10.12 -12.80 -0.46
N GLY A 86 9.03 -12.31 -1.08
CA GLY A 86 8.42 -11.03 -0.75
C GLY A 86 7.93 -10.99 0.69
N ILE A 87 8.09 -9.83 1.30
CA ILE A 87 7.61 -9.54 2.65
C ILE A 87 6.92 -8.17 2.65
N ILE A 88 6.01 -7.99 3.59
CA ILE A 88 5.52 -6.66 3.95
C ILE A 88 6.27 -6.23 5.20
N VAL A 89 7.10 -5.18 5.09
CA VAL A 89 7.86 -4.63 6.21
C VAL A 89 6.91 -4.04 7.25
N GLY A 90 5.91 -3.31 6.79
CA GLY A 90 4.85 -2.78 7.62
C GLY A 90 3.99 -1.75 6.90
N GLN A 91 2.92 -1.35 7.61
CA GLN A 91 2.02 -0.29 7.17
C GLN A 91 2.51 1.07 7.70
N LEU A 92 2.44 2.09 6.85
CA LEU A 92 2.68 3.47 7.26
C LEU A 92 1.51 3.96 8.13
N PRO A 93 1.76 4.83 9.11
CA PRO A 93 0.71 5.43 9.91
C PRO A 93 -0.34 6.13 9.05
N SER A 94 -1.61 6.02 9.42
CA SER A 94 -2.69 6.73 8.73
C SER A 94 -2.58 8.23 9.00
N THR A 95 -2.56 9.03 7.94
CA THR A 95 -2.56 10.50 8.03
C THR A 95 -3.98 11.04 7.85
N GLY A 96 -4.79 11.04 8.90
CA GLY A 96 -6.10 11.71 8.89
C GLY A 96 -7.17 11.03 8.03
N SER A 97 -7.73 11.75 7.07
CA SER A 97 -8.82 11.29 6.18
C SER A 97 -8.43 10.22 5.15
N GLY A 98 -7.58 9.29 5.52
CA GLY A 98 -6.98 8.21 4.71
C GLY A 98 -7.57 7.98 3.32
N ASP A 99 -6.75 7.54 2.39
CA ASP A 99 -7.20 7.21 1.03
C ASP A 99 -8.36 6.23 1.07
N GLN A 100 -9.40 6.52 0.31
CA GLN A 100 -10.57 5.66 0.20
C GLN A 100 -10.54 4.90 -1.12
N PHE A 101 -11.00 3.66 -1.09
CA PHE A 101 -11.27 2.93 -2.31
C PHE A 101 -12.50 3.50 -3.01
N GLY A 102 -12.48 3.51 -4.32
CA GLY A 102 -13.61 3.94 -5.14
C GLY A 102 -13.82 3.01 -6.33
N LEU A 103 -15.05 2.96 -6.81
CA LEU A 103 -15.40 2.26 -8.04
C LEU A 103 -15.37 3.25 -9.19
N LEU A 104 -14.49 3.02 -10.16
CA LEU A 104 -14.36 3.88 -11.34
C LEU A 104 -15.45 3.54 -12.36
N LEU A 105 -16.26 4.52 -12.71
CA LEU A 105 -17.29 4.43 -13.74
C LEU A 105 -17.04 5.48 -14.83
N THR A 106 -17.52 5.22 -16.04
CA THR A 106 -17.50 6.21 -17.11
C THR A 106 -18.30 7.45 -16.69
N LYS A 107 -17.79 8.65 -17.00
CA LYS A 107 -18.46 9.91 -16.68
C LYS A 107 -19.89 9.92 -17.25
N GLY A 108 -20.86 10.22 -16.42
CA GLY A 108 -22.28 10.20 -16.79
C GLY A 108 -22.91 8.80 -16.87
N SER A 109 -22.26 7.77 -16.32
CA SER A 109 -22.83 6.41 -16.27
C SER A 109 -24.19 6.39 -15.55
N LYS A 110 -25.15 5.74 -16.18
CA LYS A 110 -26.47 5.51 -15.58
C LYS A 110 -26.43 4.56 -14.38
N LEU A 111 -25.32 3.82 -14.21
CA LEU A 111 -25.10 2.91 -13.10
C LEU A 111 -24.65 3.63 -11.82
N THR A 112 -24.20 4.87 -11.89
CA THR A 112 -23.60 5.59 -10.75
C THR A 112 -24.52 5.57 -9.52
N SER A 113 -25.81 5.91 -9.67
CA SER A 113 -26.75 5.94 -8.56
C SER A 113 -26.99 4.55 -7.95
N CYS A 114 -27.12 3.52 -8.80
CA CYS A 114 -27.33 2.14 -8.36
C CYS A 114 -26.09 1.60 -7.62
N VAL A 115 -24.90 1.83 -8.17
CA VAL A 115 -23.63 1.38 -7.57
C VAL A 115 -23.39 2.11 -6.24
N SER A 116 -23.59 3.43 -6.20
CA SER A 116 -23.43 4.20 -4.95
C SER A 116 -24.40 3.70 -3.87
N GLY A 117 -25.68 3.50 -4.22
CA GLY A 117 -26.67 2.97 -3.28
C GLY A 117 -26.35 1.56 -2.76
N ALA A 118 -25.75 0.70 -3.60
CA ALA A 118 -25.31 -0.61 -3.17
C ALA A 118 -24.10 -0.52 -2.20
N VAL A 119 -23.14 0.39 -2.47
CA VAL A 119 -22.03 0.66 -1.56
C VAL A 119 -22.51 1.20 -0.23
N ASP A 120 -23.43 2.17 -0.24
CA ASP A 120 -24.01 2.73 0.98
C ASP A 120 -24.73 1.64 1.81
N ALA A 121 -25.43 0.72 1.16
CA ALA A 121 -26.11 -0.39 1.82
C ALA A 121 -25.13 -1.32 2.55
N ILE A 122 -24.04 -1.75 1.90
CA ILE A 122 -23.05 -2.64 2.53
C ILE A 122 -22.19 -1.93 3.61
N ILE A 123 -22.11 -0.60 3.57
CA ILE A 123 -21.55 0.19 4.67
C ILE A 123 -22.51 0.18 5.85
N ALA A 124 -23.80 0.45 5.60
CA ALA A 124 -24.81 0.59 6.65
C ALA A 124 -25.09 -0.73 7.40
N ASP A 125 -25.06 -1.86 6.72
CA ASP A 125 -25.32 -3.19 7.30
C ASP A 125 -24.08 -3.87 7.89
N GLY A 126 -22.89 -3.22 7.80
CA GLY A 126 -21.64 -3.74 8.33
C GLY A 126 -20.94 -4.77 7.44
N THR A 127 -21.51 -5.12 6.29
CA THR A 127 -20.91 -6.10 5.36
C THR A 127 -19.51 -5.65 4.90
N LEU A 128 -19.34 -4.35 4.55
CA LEU A 128 -18.05 -3.82 4.13
C LEU A 128 -17.01 -3.91 5.25
N ALA A 129 -17.40 -3.63 6.50
CA ALA A 129 -16.51 -3.75 7.65
C ALA A 129 -16.03 -5.20 7.82
N ALA A 130 -16.94 -6.17 7.75
CA ALA A 130 -16.62 -7.58 7.87
C ALA A 130 -15.68 -8.08 6.76
N ILE A 131 -15.88 -7.63 5.52
CA ILE A 131 -14.99 -7.92 4.39
C ILE A 131 -13.60 -7.32 4.64
N THR A 132 -13.55 -6.07 5.10
CA THR A 132 -12.29 -5.38 5.40
C THR A 132 -11.52 -6.09 6.50
N ASP A 133 -12.18 -6.45 7.59
CA ASP A 133 -11.56 -7.17 8.70
C ASP A 133 -11.02 -8.52 8.26
N LYS A 134 -11.77 -9.26 7.46
CA LYS A 134 -11.36 -10.56 6.97
C LYS A 134 -10.16 -10.50 6.03
N TRP A 135 -10.16 -9.55 5.10
CA TRP A 135 -9.20 -9.57 3.99
C TRP A 135 -8.05 -8.56 4.13
N LEU A 136 -8.22 -7.51 4.95
CA LEU A 136 -7.27 -6.39 5.01
C LEU A 136 -6.77 -6.07 6.44
N ALA A 137 -7.27 -6.71 7.48
CA ALA A 137 -6.86 -6.40 8.86
C ALA A 137 -6.27 -7.61 9.59
N THR A 138 -7.10 -8.52 10.07
CA THR A 138 -6.70 -9.51 11.08
C THR A 138 -5.77 -10.59 10.54
N ASP A 139 -5.97 -11.05 9.31
CA ASP A 139 -5.21 -12.16 8.73
C ASP A 139 -4.04 -11.71 7.82
N ALA A 140 -3.87 -10.41 7.70
CA ALA A 140 -3.02 -9.85 6.66
C ALA A 140 -1.52 -9.79 7.01
N GLY A 141 -1.13 -10.05 8.25
CA GLY A 141 0.29 -10.15 8.65
C GLY A 141 1.14 -8.91 8.36
N ALA A 142 0.52 -7.74 8.15
CA ALA A 142 1.21 -6.49 7.87
C ALA A 142 1.25 -5.63 9.14
N PRO A 143 2.36 -5.61 9.89
CA PRO A 143 2.44 -4.85 11.14
C PRO A 143 2.39 -3.34 10.89
N ALA A 144 1.80 -2.59 11.80
CA ALA A 144 1.88 -1.14 11.77
C ALA A 144 3.29 -0.67 12.17
N LEU A 145 3.90 0.18 11.38
CA LEU A 145 5.19 0.80 11.71
C LEU A 145 5.01 1.86 12.79
N LYS A 146 5.93 1.90 13.73
CA LYS A 146 5.97 2.95 14.75
C LYS A 146 6.51 4.25 14.14
N PRO A 147 6.00 5.40 14.59
CA PRO A 147 6.55 6.70 14.20
C PRO A 147 8.05 6.86 14.44
#